data_f3cd7c01fe889e8644ba30b1fbabaffa
#
_entry.id   f3cd7c01fe889e8644ba30b1fbabaffa
#
_cell.length_a   1.000
_cell.length_b   1.000
_cell.length_c   1.000
_cell.angle_alpha   90.00
_cell.angle_beta   90.00
_cell.angle_gamma   90.00
#
_symmetry.space_group_name_H-M   'P 1'
#
loop_
_entity.id
_entity.type
_entity.pdbx_description
1 polymer ?
#
loop_
_entity_poly.entity_id
_entity_poly.type
_entity_poly.pdbx_seq_one_letter_code
_entity_poly.pdbx_strand_id
1 'polypeptide(L)'
;NTPMGKRKFKAGLNVAADGRIVIEFGLWSGRTADIATVQDNMVRLRRLLQRQGWSPRETIIVGDRANLDDTLALAYDDHHLRYLAGLRLLKKVHRALLVEPSEEQFYVHPLTGERGPGGYWGVLCQVPFQPKGSQRQVVHRGLVVLSGPMRTALRRSRATQLKELRQSLREVQEAIGQPRLRTVKTVQRRANTKVKASPVGKLMQAKAYTDEQGQVCLRWGVDSDALWQAMQRDGRYLLVTNDWSLSPQQILALYHQKDEVEKCARISKSELQVSPIYLHKDERIEAMLFINMLALLTYTVLERQARQSGLQMTTRRIIEKLASLDVVETHCLDGSRLLRLVPVDEEQAVILSILAQVLSDLRLPRWPHPFLPDREPLLLALPPPWRANTTP
;
A
#
# COMPACT_ATOMS: atom_id res chain seq x y z
N ASN A 1 5.19 15.21 -6.73
CA ASN A 1 5.89 16.50 -6.71
C ASN A 1 4.98 17.57 -6.14
N THR A 2 5.24 18.01 -4.91
CA THR A 2 4.48 19.09 -4.28
C THR A 2 5.11 20.43 -4.69
N PRO A 3 4.32 21.45 -5.09
CA PRO A 3 4.85 22.76 -5.42
C PRO A 3 5.69 23.35 -4.29
N MET A 4 6.78 24.06 -4.63
CA MET A 4 7.59 24.76 -3.64
C MET A 4 6.76 25.75 -2.83
N GLY A 5 7.04 25.86 -1.53
CA GLY A 5 6.40 26.82 -0.63
C GLY A 5 5.13 26.33 0.10
N LYS A 6 4.60 25.12 -0.20
CA LYS A 6 3.46 24.58 0.56
C LYS A 6 3.92 23.82 1.82
N ARG A 7 3.24 24.05 2.94
CA ARG A 7 3.43 23.25 4.14
C ARG A 7 3.07 21.79 3.87
N LYS A 8 3.85 20.88 4.42
CA LYS A 8 3.62 19.43 4.34
C LYS A 8 3.41 18.89 5.73
N PHE A 9 2.57 17.88 5.84
CA PHE A 9 2.46 17.05 7.04
C PHE A 9 2.55 15.58 6.65
N LYS A 10 2.85 14.72 7.62
CA LYS A 10 2.83 13.28 7.49
C LYS A 10 1.67 12.76 8.31
N ALA A 11 0.84 11.93 7.71
CA ALA A 11 -0.20 11.18 8.37
C ALA A 11 0.14 9.69 8.35
N GLY A 12 -0.01 9.02 9.46
CA GLY A 12 0.12 7.58 9.59
C GLY A 12 -1.18 6.96 10.07
N LEU A 13 -1.47 5.77 9.58
CA LEU A 13 -2.66 5.00 9.92
C LEU A 13 -2.27 3.63 10.42
N ASN A 14 -2.84 3.22 11.56
CA ASN A 14 -2.89 1.83 11.98
C ASN A 14 -4.28 1.28 11.68
N VAL A 15 -4.33 0.21 10.91
CA VAL A 15 -5.55 -0.37 10.38
C VAL A 15 -5.58 -1.85 10.74
N ALA A 16 -6.69 -2.34 11.28
CA ALA A 16 -6.87 -3.77 11.50
C ALA A 16 -6.95 -4.52 10.17
N ALA A 17 -6.35 -5.69 10.09
CA ALA A 17 -6.38 -6.53 8.91
C ALA A 17 -7.82 -6.98 8.56
N ASP A 18 -8.64 -7.26 9.59
CA ASP A 18 -10.04 -7.57 9.42
C ASP A 18 -10.87 -6.30 9.20
N GLY A 19 -11.24 -6.09 7.95
CA GLY A 19 -12.19 -5.04 7.57
C GLY A 19 -11.59 -3.65 7.44
N ARG A 20 -10.29 -3.47 7.52
CA ARG A 20 -9.63 -2.16 7.36
C ARG A 20 -10.05 -1.13 8.42
N ILE A 21 -10.47 -1.58 9.59
CA ILE A 21 -10.91 -0.69 10.67
C ILE A 21 -9.73 0.17 11.11
N VAL A 22 -9.89 1.49 11.07
CA VAL A 22 -8.87 2.42 11.58
C VAL A 22 -8.83 2.33 13.10
N ILE A 23 -7.68 1.93 13.64
CA ILE A 23 -7.47 1.75 15.08
C ILE A 23 -6.85 3.01 15.69
N GLU A 24 -5.88 3.59 14.99
CA GLU A 24 -5.10 4.72 15.46
C GLU A 24 -4.62 5.54 14.27
N PHE A 25 -4.54 6.85 14.43
CA PHE A 25 -3.89 7.70 13.43
C PHE A 25 -2.93 8.66 14.11
N GLY A 26 -1.87 9.03 13.40
CA GLY A 26 -0.90 10.01 13.84
C GLY A 26 -0.70 11.11 12.81
N LEU A 27 -0.41 12.30 13.30
CA LEU A 27 -0.09 13.45 12.48
C LEU A 27 1.24 14.05 12.92
N TRP A 28 2.13 14.30 11.97
CA TRP A 28 3.46 14.88 12.23
C TRP A 28 3.77 15.97 11.20
N SER A 29 4.64 16.90 11.60
CA SER A 29 5.20 17.85 10.66
C SER A 29 5.83 17.13 9.46
N GLY A 30 5.68 17.68 8.27
CA GLY A 30 6.30 17.11 7.07
C GLY A 30 7.83 17.04 7.10
N ARG A 31 8.47 17.74 8.05
CA ARG A 31 9.92 17.71 8.30
C ARG A 31 10.35 16.61 9.27
N THR A 32 9.42 15.99 10.01
CA THR A 32 9.74 14.91 10.94
C THR A 32 10.37 13.73 10.20
N ALA A 33 11.46 13.18 10.73
CA ALA A 33 12.11 12.01 10.12
C ALA A 33 11.17 10.79 10.16
N ASP A 34 11.22 9.93 9.13
CA ASP A 34 10.36 8.73 9.06
C ASP A 34 10.57 7.81 10.27
N ILE A 35 11.81 7.63 10.71
CA ILE A 35 12.15 6.84 11.91
C ILE A 35 11.43 7.38 13.16
N ALA A 36 11.45 8.69 13.37
CA ALA A 36 10.81 9.32 14.52
C ALA A 36 9.29 9.18 14.50
N THR A 37 8.67 9.25 13.30
CA THR A 37 7.22 9.02 13.17
C THR A 37 6.84 7.58 13.51
N VAL A 38 7.65 6.61 13.10
CA VAL A 38 7.40 5.18 13.40
C VAL A 38 7.60 4.91 14.90
N GLN A 39 8.64 5.46 15.54
CA GLN A 39 8.87 5.30 16.97
C GLN A 39 7.73 5.89 17.81
N ASP A 40 7.27 7.10 17.49
CA ASP A 40 6.11 7.71 18.15
C ASP A 40 4.86 6.87 17.97
N ASN A 41 4.61 6.38 16.75
CA ASN A 41 3.50 5.49 16.46
C ASN A 41 3.54 4.19 17.28
N MET A 42 4.72 3.59 17.46
CA MET A 42 4.88 2.39 18.32
C MET A 42 4.45 2.67 19.76
N VAL A 43 4.87 3.81 20.34
CA VAL A 43 4.50 4.20 21.70
C VAL A 43 3.00 4.40 21.84
N ARG A 44 2.39 5.10 20.88
CA ARG A 44 0.94 5.37 20.84
C ARG A 44 0.14 4.08 20.71
N LEU A 45 0.50 3.24 19.75
CA LEU A 45 -0.17 1.95 19.50
C LEU A 45 -0.04 1.02 20.71
N ARG A 46 1.14 0.92 21.34
CA ARG A 46 1.33 0.13 22.55
C ARG A 46 0.41 0.61 23.69
N ARG A 47 0.32 1.92 23.92
CA ARG A 47 -0.59 2.49 24.93
C ARG A 47 -2.06 2.16 24.62
N LEU A 48 -2.45 2.25 23.36
CA LEU A 48 -3.80 1.92 22.93
C LEU A 48 -4.11 0.45 23.21
N LEU A 49 -3.26 -0.47 22.77
CA LEU A 49 -3.41 -1.92 23.01
C LEU A 49 -3.56 -2.23 24.48
N GLN A 50 -2.72 -1.65 25.33
CA GLN A 50 -2.78 -1.82 26.79
C GLN A 50 -4.10 -1.30 27.39
N ARG A 51 -4.60 -0.13 26.96
CA ARG A 51 -5.90 0.42 27.41
C ARG A 51 -7.08 -0.47 27.04
N GLN A 52 -6.99 -1.17 25.90
CA GLN A 52 -8.01 -2.10 25.44
C GLN A 52 -7.86 -3.51 26.06
N GLY A 53 -6.87 -3.73 26.91
CA GLY A 53 -6.58 -5.06 27.46
C GLY A 53 -5.98 -6.03 26.47
N TRP A 54 -5.52 -5.54 25.32
CA TRP A 54 -4.89 -6.37 24.29
C TRP A 54 -3.39 -6.50 24.55
N SER A 55 -2.87 -7.71 24.36
CA SER A 55 -1.44 -7.96 24.53
C SER A 55 -0.63 -7.41 23.35
N PRO A 56 0.33 -6.50 23.57
CA PRO A 56 1.23 -6.07 22.51
C PRO A 56 2.02 -7.24 21.88
N ARG A 57 2.29 -8.29 22.67
CA ARG A 57 3.00 -9.49 22.20
C ARG A 57 2.18 -10.39 21.30
N GLU A 58 0.86 -10.25 21.28
CA GLU A 58 -0.04 -11.01 20.40
C GLU A 58 -0.38 -10.25 19.11
N THR A 59 -0.03 -8.96 19.07
CA THR A 59 -0.26 -8.08 17.93
C THR A 59 0.94 -8.05 17.01
N ILE A 60 0.73 -8.27 15.71
CA ILE A 60 1.77 -8.16 14.68
C ILE A 60 1.53 -6.88 13.88
N ILE A 61 2.50 -5.98 13.88
CA ILE A 61 2.46 -4.75 13.08
C ILE A 61 3.05 -5.06 11.70
N VAL A 62 2.23 -4.94 10.65
CA VAL A 62 2.69 -5.11 9.27
C VAL A 62 2.96 -3.75 8.66
N GLY A 63 4.20 -3.55 8.21
CA GLY A 63 4.65 -2.27 7.65
C GLY A 63 5.30 -2.39 6.28
N ASP A 64 5.50 -1.27 5.65
CA ASP A 64 6.26 -1.18 4.41
C ASP A 64 7.79 -1.11 4.69
N ARG A 65 8.56 -0.90 3.62
CA ARG A 65 10.03 -0.78 3.72
C ARG A 65 10.51 0.47 4.47
N ALA A 66 9.65 1.46 4.73
CA ALA A 66 10.01 2.64 5.48
C ALA A 66 9.93 2.40 6.99
N ASN A 67 9.21 1.35 7.40
CA ASN A 67 8.95 1.02 8.81
C ASN A 67 10.01 0.11 9.43
N LEU A 68 11.14 -0.14 8.75
CA LEU A 68 12.21 -0.99 9.24
C LEU A 68 13.59 -0.48 8.85
N ASP A 69 14.41 -0.27 9.85
CA ASP A 69 15.86 -0.13 9.80
C ASP A 69 16.49 -0.69 11.07
N ASP A 70 17.79 -0.51 11.26
CA ASP A 70 18.49 -1.05 12.43
C ASP A 70 17.98 -0.47 13.76
N THR A 71 17.63 0.80 13.79
CA THR A 71 17.13 1.46 15.01
C THR A 71 15.71 1.01 15.34
N LEU A 72 14.86 0.90 14.32
CA LEU A 72 13.49 0.44 14.48
C LEU A 72 13.41 -1.04 14.86
N ALA A 73 14.30 -1.89 14.32
CA ALA A 73 14.38 -3.29 14.72
C ALA A 73 14.58 -3.46 16.23
N LEU A 74 15.52 -2.71 16.81
CA LEU A 74 15.73 -2.72 18.27
C LEU A 74 14.54 -2.13 19.03
N ALA A 75 13.93 -1.05 18.50
CA ALA A 75 12.79 -0.41 19.14
C ALA A 75 11.56 -1.34 19.21
N TYR A 76 11.31 -2.16 18.20
CA TYR A 76 10.25 -3.16 18.24
C TYR A 76 10.46 -4.16 19.39
N ASP A 77 11.68 -4.65 19.57
CA ASP A 77 12.01 -5.56 20.67
C ASP A 77 11.87 -4.88 22.04
N ASP A 78 12.37 -3.65 22.18
CA ASP A 78 12.28 -2.87 23.42
C ASP A 78 10.84 -2.58 23.82
N HIS A 79 9.95 -2.37 22.87
CA HIS A 79 8.53 -2.17 23.09
C HIS A 79 7.73 -3.47 23.19
N HIS A 80 8.37 -4.63 23.06
CA HIS A 80 7.72 -5.95 23.02
C HIS A 80 6.61 -6.05 21.96
N LEU A 81 6.79 -5.39 20.84
CA LEU A 81 5.89 -5.41 19.70
C LEU A 81 6.42 -6.40 18.65
N ARG A 82 5.55 -7.28 18.14
CA ARG A 82 5.91 -8.10 16.99
C ARG A 82 5.67 -7.29 15.71
N TYR A 83 6.54 -7.48 14.74
CA TYR A 83 6.42 -6.80 13.46
C TYR A 83 6.70 -7.72 12.27
N LEU A 84 6.24 -7.31 11.11
CA LEU A 84 6.59 -7.84 9.81
C LEU A 84 6.73 -6.68 8.82
N ALA A 85 7.89 -6.51 8.22
CA ALA A 85 8.13 -5.42 7.26
C ALA A 85 9.05 -5.85 6.12
N GLY A 86 8.95 -5.15 5.00
CA GLY A 86 9.97 -5.21 3.96
C GLY A 86 11.25 -4.50 4.42
N LEU A 87 12.42 -4.96 3.99
CA LEU A 87 13.70 -4.33 4.33
C LEU A 87 14.25 -3.50 3.17
N ARG A 88 14.67 -2.26 3.44
CA ARG A 88 15.49 -1.47 2.49
C ARG A 88 16.91 -2.01 2.48
N LEU A 89 17.38 -2.43 1.32
CA LEU A 89 18.70 -3.06 1.15
C LEU A 89 19.84 -2.02 1.06
N LEU A 90 19.97 -1.18 2.07
CA LEU A 90 20.98 -0.13 2.11
C LEU A 90 22.37 -0.69 2.48
N LYS A 91 22.43 -1.62 3.42
CA LYS A 91 23.68 -2.25 3.87
C LYS A 91 24.14 -3.36 2.91
N LYS A 92 25.47 -3.54 2.80
CA LYS A 92 26.08 -4.60 1.99
C LYS A 92 25.64 -5.99 2.47
N VAL A 93 25.60 -6.22 3.79
CA VAL A 93 25.16 -7.49 4.38
C VAL A 93 23.73 -7.85 3.98
N HIS A 94 22.78 -6.89 4.04
CA HIS A 94 21.40 -7.15 3.66
C HIS A 94 21.24 -7.39 2.15
N ARG A 95 22.08 -6.74 1.33
CA ARG A 95 22.11 -6.99 -0.13
C ARG A 95 22.67 -8.36 -0.48
N ALA A 96 23.64 -8.85 0.31
CA ALA A 96 24.20 -10.20 0.13
C ALA A 96 23.13 -11.26 0.37
N LEU A 97 22.35 -11.16 1.46
CA LEU A 97 21.25 -12.08 1.77
C LEU A 97 20.23 -12.23 0.63
N LEU A 98 20.02 -11.17 -0.17
CA LEU A 98 19.05 -11.20 -1.27
C LEU A 98 19.51 -12.12 -2.41
N VAL A 99 20.79 -12.22 -2.67
CA VAL A 99 21.37 -12.97 -3.80
C VAL A 99 21.96 -14.30 -3.40
N GLU A 100 22.16 -14.54 -2.11
CA GLU A 100 22.71 -15.76 -1.55
C GLU A 100 21.94 -17.02 -1.97
N PRO A 101 20.59 -17.07 -1.90
CA PRO A 101 19.87 -18.25 -2.34
C PRO A 101 19.97 -18.47 -3.85
N SER A 102 20.31 -19.71 -4.26
CA SER A 102 20.24 -20.12 -5.67
C SER A 102 18.79 -20.17 -6.18
N GLU A 103 18.58 -20.17 -7.49
CA GLU A 103 17.22 -20.32 -8.06
C GLU A 103 16.60 -21.68 -7.67
N GLU A 104 17.37 -22.73 -7.63
CA GLU A 104 16.91 -24.09 -7.28
C GLU A 104 16.38 -24.13 -5.84
N GLN A 105 17.05 -23.46 -4.88
CA GLN A 105 16.57 -23.37 -3.51
C GLN A 105 15.20 -22.70 -3.41
N PHE A 106 14.91 -21.71 -4.24
CA PHE A 106 13.57 -21.12 -4.26
C PHE A 106 12.51 -22.10 -4.72
N TYR A 107 12.74 -22.81 -5.82
CA TYR A 107 11.73 -23.70 -6.40
C TYR A 107 11.36 -24.91 -5.53
N VAL A 108 12.20 -25.25 -4.58
CA VAL A 108 11.92 -26.29 -3.56
C VAL A 108 10.97 -25.80 -2.47
N HIS A 109 10.86 -24.46 -2.28
CA HIS A 109 10.08 -23.86 -1.21
C HIS A 109 8.96 -22.93 -1.74
N PRO A 110 7.88 -23.48 -2.34
CA PRO A 110 6.75 -22.68 -2.80
C PRO A 110 6.00 -22.06 -1.60
N LEU A 111 5.62 -20.80 -1.74
CA LEU A 111 4.83 -20.07 -0.73
C LEU A 111 3.34 -20.02 -1.10
N THR A 112 3.02 -20.18 -2.38
CA THR A 112 1.65 -20.24 -2.90
C THR A 112 1.44 -21.51 -3.70
N GLY A 113 0.19 -21.92 -3.90
CA GLY A 113 -0.16 -23.05 -4.77
C GLY A 113 0.08 -22.80 -6.26
N GLU A 114 0.21 -21.54 -6.66
CA GLU A 114 0.47 -21.16 -8.05
C GLU A 114 1.92 -21.45 -8.43
N ARG A 115 2.11 -22.03 -9.61
CA ARG A 115 3.42 -22.31 -10.21
C ARG A 115 3.66 -21.40 -11.42
N GLY A 116 4.93 -21.24 -11.81
CA GLY A 116 5.30 -20.43 -12.98
C GLY A 116 5.23 -18.92 -12.71
N PRO A 117 4.87 -18.08 -13.72
CA PRO A 117 4.96 -16.62 -13.61
C PRO A 117 4.10 -15.98 -12.52
N GLY A 118 3.05 -16.66 -12.04
CA GLY A 118 2.18 -16.20 -10.95
C GLY A 118 2.67 -16.59 -9.56
N GLY A 119 3.61 -17.53 -9.45
CA GLY A 119 4.04 -18.13 -8.19
C GLY A 119 4.93 -17.25 -7.32
N TYR A 120 4.98 -17.63 -6.05
CA TYR A 120 5.89 -17.07 -5.05
C TYR A 120 6.66 -18.20 -4.37
N TRP A 121 7.94 -17.96 -4.14
CA TRP A 121 8.85 -18.89 -3.45
C TRP A 121 9.63 -18.13 -2.39
N GLY A 122 10.12 -18.84 -1.37
CA GLY A 122 10.82 -18.19 -0.28
C GLY A 122 11.87 -19.03 0.39
N VAL A 123 12.99 -18.41 0.73
CA VAL A 123 14.08 -19.02 1.49
C VAL A 123 14.29 -18.25 2.80
N LEU A 124 14.26 -18.95 3.93
CA LEU A 124 14.49 -18.37 5.24
C LEU A 124 15.96 -17.98 5.42
N CYS A 125 16.22 -16.88 6.10
CA CYS A 125 17.55 -16.43 6.49
C CYS A 125 17.51 -15.73 7.85
N GLN A 126 18.69 -15.41 8.37
CA GLN A 126 18.86 -14.59 9.57
C GLN A 126 19.32 -13.18 9.16
N VAL A 127 18.69 -12.16 9.71
CA VAL A 127 18.98 -10.77 9.36
C VAL A 127 19.54 -10.03 10.57
N PRO A 128 20.84 -9.68 10.58
CA PRO A 128 21.43 -8.92 11.66
C PRO A 128 21.12 -7.43 11.54
N PHE A 129 20.76 -6.83 12.68
CA PHE A 129 20.57 -5.39 12.82
C PHE A 129 21.49 -4.83 13.89
N GLN A 130 22.22 -3.78 13.54
CA GLN A 130 23.09 -3.05 14.45
C GLN A 130 23.09 -1.57 14.06
N PRO A 131 22.49 -0.68 14.89
CA PRO A 131 22.54 0.75 14.64
C PRO A 131 23.97 1.27 14.63
N LYS A 132 24.22 2.26 13.80
CA LYS A 132 25.56 2.87 13.69
C LYS A 132 25.98 3.45 15.05
N GLY A 133 27.17 3.07 15.50
CA GLY A 133 27.73 3.51 16.79
C GLY A 133 27.19 2.76 18.01
N SER A 134 26.29 1.79 17.84
CA SER A 134 25.80 0.91 18.92
C SER A 134 26.58 -0.40 18.95
N GLN A 135 26.86 -0.91 20.15
CA GLN A 135 27.37 -2.27 20.35
C GLN A 135 26.22 -3.30 20.42
N ARG A 136 24.99 -2.84 20.58
CA ARG A 136 23.82 -3.73 20.65
C ARG A 136 23.46 -4.22 19.25
N GLN A 137 23.40 -5.52 19.11
CA GLN A 137 22.99 -6.23 17.90
C GLN A 137 21.79 -7.15 18.21
N VAL A 138 20.87 -7.25 17.27
CA VAL A 138 19.78 -8.23 17.31
C VAL A 138 19.75 -8.98 15.97
N VAL A 139 19.25 -10.20 16.00
CA VAL A 139 19.08 -11.01 14.80
C VAL A 139 17.62 -11.40 14.68
N HIS A 140 17.02 -11.04 13.58
CA HIS A 140 15.61 -11.34 13.29
C HIS A 140 15.46 -12.35 12.16
N ARG A 141 14.28 -12.96 12.09
CA ARG A 141 13.94 -13.93 11.04
C ARG A 141 13.69 -13.20 9.73
N GLY A 142 14.41 -13.59 8.67
CA GLY A 142 14.22 -13.09 7.33
C GLY A 142 13.58 -14.14 6.41
N LEU A 143 12.84 -13.67 5.42
CA LEU A 143 12.34 -14.45 4.29
C LEU A 143 12.73 -13.73 3.01
N VAL A 144 13.66 -14.31 2.25
CA VAL A 144 13.94 -13.86 0.90
C VAL A 144 12.86 -14.42 0.01
N VAL A 145 12.03 -13.55 -0.55
CA VAL A 145 10.93 -13.92 -1.45
C VAL A 145 11.34 -13.74 -2.89
N LEU A 146 11.05 -14.72 -3.74
CA LEU A 146 11.07 -14.63 -5.18
C LEU A 146 9.63 -14.53 -5.70
N SER A 147 9.27 -13.40 -6.25
CA SER A 147 7.95 -13.13 -6.86
C SER A 147 8.01 -13.30 -8.36
N GLY A 148 7.29 -14.26 -8.91
CA GLY A 148 7.14 -14.49 -10.35
C GLY A 148 6.53 -13.29 -11.07
N PRO A 149 5.41 -12.71 -10.57
CA PRO A 149 4.82 -11.51 -11.16
C PRO A 149 5.79 -10.33 -11.22
N MET A 150 6.47 -10.02 -10.12
CA MET A 150 7.45 -8.93 -10.06
C MET A 150 8.64 -9.20 -10.98
N ARG A 151 9.15 -10.44 -11.03
CA ARG A 151 10.24 -10.86 -11.92
C ARG A 151 9.87 -10.62 -13.40
N THR A 152 8.68 -11.05 -13.79
CA THR A 152 8.18 -10.90 -15.15
C THR A 152 8.01 -9.42 -15.54
N ALA A 153 7.43 -8.61 -14.65
CA ALA A 153 7.24 -7.19 -14.86
C ALA A 153 8.59 -6.44 -15.01
N LEU A 154 9.57 -6.72 -14.13
CA LEU A 154 10.90 -6.11 -14.19
C LEU A 154 11.65 -6.48 -15.48
N ARG A 155 11.59 -7.75 -15.89
CA ARG A 155 12.23 -8.21 -17.14
C ARG A 155 11.62 -7.56 -18.37
N ARG A 156 10.28 -7.47 -18.42
CA ARG A 156 9.56 -6.78 -19.51
C ARG A 156 9.93 -5.30 -19.57
N SER A 157 9.88 -4.61 -18.44
CA SER A 157 10.24 -3.18 -18.36
C SER A 157 11.69 -2.96 -18.79
N ARG A 158 12.63 -3.80 -18.34
CA ARG A 158 14.05 -3.73 -18.74
C ARG A 158 14.22 -3.93 -20.25
N ALA A 159 13.54 -4.90 -20.85
CA ALA A 159 13.60 -5.15 -22.29
C ALA A 159 13.13 -3.93 -23.09
N THR A 160 12.02 -3.31 -22.69
CA THR A 160 11.51 -2.07 -23.30
C THR A 160 12.53 -0.93 -23.17
N GLN A 161 13.04 -0.68 -21.98
CA GLN A 161 14.01 0.40 -21.73
C GLN A 161 15.34 0.18 -22.47
N LEU A 162 15.82 -1.06 -22.61
CA LEU A 162 16.98 -1.39 -23.42
C LEU A 162 16.73 -1.12 -24.91
N LYS A 163 15.52 -1.42 -25.40
CA LYS A 163 15.13 -1.12 -26.79
C LYS A 163 15.15 0.40 -27.06
N GLU A 164 14.57 1.18 -26.16
CA GLU A 164 14.56 2.65 -26.25
C GLU A 164 15.97 3.25 -26.19
N LEU A 165 16.82 2.75 -25.28
CA LEU A 165 18.22 3.23 -25.19
C LEU A 165 19.02 2.88 -26.45
N ARG A 166 18.86 1.66 -27.01
CA ARG A 166 19.47 1.26 -28.27
C ARG A 166 19.05 2.18 -29.41
N GLN A 167 17.78 2.54 -29.50
CA GLN A 167 17.28 3.47 -30.50
C GLN A 167 17.92 4.86 -30.33
N SER A 168 17.98 5.37 -29.10
CA SER A 168 18.65 6.66 -28.79
C SER A 168 20.14 6.68 -29.14
N LEU A 169 20.83 5.54 -29.02
CA LEU A 169 22.25 5.43 -29.41
C LEU A 169 22.42 5.31 -30.94
N ARG A 170 21.49 4.65 -31.65
CA ARG A 170 21.44 4.67 -33.13
C ARG A 170 21.30 6.08 -33.67
N GLU A 171 20.39 6.88 -33.11
CA GLU A 171 20.22 8.29 -33.47
C GLU A 171 21.49 9.09 -33.30
N VAL A 172 22.29 8.83 -32.24
CA VAL A 172 23.60 9.46 -32.03
C VAL A 172 24.60 8.98 -33.11
N GLN A 173 24.58 7.71 -33.48
CA GLN A 173 25.46 7.13 -34.50
C GLN A 173 25.13 7.68 -35.90
N GLU A 174 23.87 7.79 -36.25
CA GLU A 174 23.42 8.37 -37.54
C GLU A 174 23.71 9.87 -37.64
N ALA A 175 23.80 10.57 -36.52
CA ALA A 175 24.12 11.99 -36.47
C ALA A 175 25.63 12.28 -36.48
N ILE A 176 26.51 11.28 -36.51
CA ILE A 176 27.96 11.46 -36.62
C ILE A 176 28.28 12.17 -37.95
N GLY A 177 29.19 13.12 -37.91
CA GLY A 177 29.54 13.98 -39.06
C GLY A 177 28.79 15.31 -39.11
N GLN A 178 27.67 15.45 -38.40
CA GLN A 178 26.96 16.73 -38.24
C GLN A 178 27.86 17.75 -37.48
N PRO A 179 27.66 19.10 -37.63
CA PRO A 179 28.50 20.12 -37.07
C PRO A 179 28.86 19.98 -35.57
N ARG A 180 27.93 19.40 -34.78
CA ARG A 180 28.11 19.23 -33.32
C ARG A 180 28.64 17.86 -32.93
N LEU A 181 28.80 16.89 -33.85
CA LEU A 181 29.20 15.51 -33.61
C LEU A 181 30.32 15.04 -34.56
N ARG A 182 31.37 15.86 -34.69
CA ARG A 182 32.53 15.59 -35.59
C ARG A 182 33.74 15.02 -34.89
N THR A 183 33.75 15.01 -33.53
CA THR A 183 34.93 14.53 -32.80
C THR A 183 34.53 13.40 -31.85
N VAL A 184 35.45 12.48 -31.57
CA VAL A 184 35.29 11.40 -30.59
C VAL A 184 34.77 11.94 -29.26
N LYS A 185 35.32 13.07 -28.79
CA LYS A 185 34.91 13.69 -27.52
C LYS A 185 33.44 14.14 -27.51
N THR A 186 32.95 14.73 -28.60
CA THR A 186 31.57 15.22 -28.69
C THR A 186 30.58 14.07 -28.82
N VAL A 187 30.91 13.05 -29.62
CA VAL A 187 30.10 11.81 -29.76
C VAL A 187 30.05 11.07 -28.45
N GLN A 188 31.20 10.85 -27.77
CA GLN A 188 31.22 10.18 -26.46
C GLN A 188 30.38 10.91 -25.41
N ARG A 189 30.49 12.25 -25.35
CA ARG A 189 29.68 13.05 -24.42
C ARG A 189 28.18 12.89 -24.69
N ARG A 190 27.78 12.90 -25.97
CA ARG A 190 26.37 12.72 -26.36
C ARG A 190 25.85 11.33 -26.02
N ALA A 191 26.62 10.28 -26.31
CA ALA A 191 26.30 8.91 -25.95
C ALA A 191 26.19 8.75 -24.42
N ASN A 192 27.15 9.27 -23.66
CA ASN A 192 27.11 9.23 -22.19
C ASN A 192 25.87 9.95 -21.61
N THR A 193 25.45 11.06 -22.23
CA THR A 193 24.21 11.76 -21.81
C THR A 193 22.99 10.87 -21.99
N LYS A 194 22.87 10.18 -23.13
CA LYS A 194 21.76 9.24 -23.39
C LYS A 194 21.79 8.06 -22.43
N VAL A 195 22.96 7.45 -22.22
CA VAL A 195 23.15 6.34 -21.28
C VAL A 195 22.80 6.76 -19.84
N LYS A 196 23.28 7.91 -19.36
CA LYS A 196 23.00 8.40 -18.01
C LYS A 196 21.53 8.76 -17.79
N ALA A 197 20.83 9.21 -18.81
CA ALA A 197 19.41 9.55 -18.73
C ALA A 197 18.51 8.29 -18.68
N SER A 198 19.01 7.13 -19.12
CA SER A 198 18.25 5.88 -19.13
C SER A 198 18.32 5.16 -17.78
N PRO A 199 17.18 4.64 -17.26
CA PRO A 199 17.16 3.81 -16.05
C PRO A 199 18.05 2.55 -16.16
N VAL A 200 18.24 2.04 -17.38
CA VAL A 200 19.07 0.87 -17.68
C VAL A 200 20.47 1.22 -18.18
N GLY A 201 20.87 2.47 -18.04
CA GLY A 201 22.17 2.94 -18.55
C GLY A 201 23.38 2.18 -17.98
N LYS A 202 23.28 1.70 -16.74
CA LYS A 202 24.33 0.86 -16.13
C LYS A 202 24.51 -0.51 -16.80
N LEU A 203 23.57 -0.93 -17.63
CA LEU A 203 23.61 -2.19 -18.39
C LEU A 203 24.11 -2.00 -19.81
N MET A 204 24.51 -0.77 -20.19
CA MET A 204 24.93 -0.42 -21.54
C MET A 204 26.30 0.22 -21.52
N GLN A 205 27.19 -0.31 -22.34
CA GLN A 205 28.49 0.30 -22.60
C GLN A 205 28.41 1.01 -23.94
N ALA A 206 28.95 2.23 -24.04
CA ALA A 206 29.06 2.99 -25.27
C ALA A 206 30.43 3.66 -25.35
N LYS A 207 31.17 3.42 -26.44
CA LYS A 207 32.51 3.94 -26.67
C LYS A 207 32.64 4.54 -28.08
N ALA A 208 32.95 5.80 -28.14
CA ALA A 208 33.32 6.47 -29.38
C ALA A 208 34.83 6.27 -29.65
N TYR A 209 35.18 6.06 -30.89
CA TYR A 209 36.57 5.83 -31.32
C TYR A 209 36.76 6.36 -32.75
N THR A 210 38.00 6.41 -33.19
CA THR A 210 38.36 6.68 -34.59
C THR A 210 38.75 5.36 -35.24
N ASP A 211 38.20 5.05 -36.40
CA ASP A 211 38.53 3.85 -37.15
C ASP A 211 39.88 4.03 -37.93
N GLU A 212 40.26 2.99 -38.66
CA GLU A 212 41.51 2.98 -39.44
C GLU A 212 41.52 4.01 -40.59
N GLN A 213 40.35 4.49 -41.01
CA GLN A 213 40.18 5.50 -42.06
C GLN A 213 40.07 6.92 -41.50
N GLY A 214 40.27 7.11 -40.18
CA GLY A 214 40.18 8.39 -39.53
C GLY A 214 38.76 8.87 -39.25
N GLN A 215 37.76 8.05 -39.48
CA GLN A 215 36.34 8.39 -39.25
C GLN A 215 35.95 8.17 -37.79
N VAL A 216 35.12 9.07 -37.26
CA VAL A 216 34.54 8.91 -35.91
C VAL A 216 33.44 7.90 -35.92
N CYS A 217 33.57 6.90 -35.08
CA CYS A 217 32.58 5.80 -34.93
C CYS A 217 32.08 5.70 -33.50
N LEU A 218 30.89 5.13 -33.31
CA LEU A 218 30.29 4.80 -32.01
C LEU A 218 30.02 3.31 -31.95
N ARG A 219 30.66 2.60 -31.01
CA ARG A 219 30.32 1.21 -30.68
C ARG A 219 29.57 1.15 -29.35
N TRP A 220 28.54 0.37 -29.29
CA TRP A 220 27.79 0.18 -28.05
C TRP A 220 27.24 -1.25 -27.96
N GLY A 221 27.02 -1.72 -26.73
CA GLY A 221 26.51 -3.05 -26.46
C GLY A 221 26.02 -3.18 -25.03
N VAL A 222 25.25 -4.24 -24.79
CA VAL A 222 24.82 -4.59 -23.43
C VAL A 222 26.02 -5.17 -22.67
N ASP A 223 26.22 -4.69 -21.45
CA ASP A 223 27.17 -5.27 -20.51
C ASP A 223 26.56 -6.56 -19.94
N SER A 224 27.10 -7.71 -20.36
CA SER A 224 26.58 -9.03 -20.00
C SER A 224 26.67 -9.30 -18.51
N ASP A 225 27.78 -8.86 -17.86
CA ASP A 225 28.00 -9.09 -16.43
C ASP A 225 27.06 -8.22 -15.59
N ALA A 226 26.92 -6.95 -15.95
CA ALA A 226 25.95 -6.06 -15.30
C ALA A 226 24.49 -6.55 -15.46
N LEU A 227 24.15 -7.05 -16.66
CA LEU A 227 22.85 -7.64 -16.91
C LEU A 227 22.62 -8.89 -16.06
N TRP A 228 23.59 -9.81 -16.02
CA TRP A 228 23.54 -11.00 -15.18
C TRP A 228 23.32 -10.67 -13.71
N GLN A 229 24.11 -9.74 -13.16
CA GLN A 229 23.95 -9.28 -11.77
C GLN A 229 22.57 -8.65 -11.51
N ALA A 230 22.00 -7.92 -12.47
CA ALA A 230 20.66 -7.38 -12.36
C ALA A 230 19.62 -8.48 -12.36
N MET A 231 19.77 -9.51 -13.22
CA MET A 231 18.86 -10.65 -13.32
C MET A 231 18.81 -11.49 -12.04
N GLN A 232 19.93 -11.63 -11.32
CA GLN A 232 19.97 -12.33 -10.04
C GLN A 232 19.09 -11.70 -8.96
N ARG A 233 18.74 -10.41 -9.10
CA ARG A 233 17.91 -9.68 -8.14
C ARG A 233 16.44 -9.55 -8.60
N ASP A 234 16.14 -9.98 -9.82
CA ASP A 234 14.81 -9.83 -10.38
C ASP A 234 13.75 -10.58 -9.57
N GLY A 235 12.72 -9.84 -9.17
CA GLY A 235 11.60 -10.40 -8.41
C GLY A 235 11.93 -10.73 -6.96
N ARG A 236 13.15 -10.47 -6.47
CA ARG A 236 13.55 -10.78 -5.10
C ARG A 236 13.36 -9.59 -4.19
N TYR A 237 12.86 -9.86 -2.98
CA TYR A 237 12.80 -8.89 -1.89
C TYR A 237 12.92 -9.62 -0.54
N LEU A 238 13.28 -8.86 0.50
CA LEU A 238 13.50 -9.39 1.83
C LEU A 238 12.42 -8.89 2.78
N LEU A 239 11.70 -9.83 3.38
CA LEU A 239 10.77 -9.62 4.48
C LEU A 239 11.46 -9.98 5.79
N VAL A 240 11.17 -9.24 6.84
CA VAL A 240 11.79 -9.47 8.16
C VAL A 240 10.75 -9.36 9.25
N THR A 241 10.85 -10.24 10.22
CA THR A 241 10.01 -10.27 11.41
C THR A 241 10.84 -10.68 12.64
N ASN A 242 10.50 -10.16 13.83
CA ASN A 242 11.02 -10.67 15.09
C ASN A 242 10.19 -11.83 15.67
N ASP A 243 9.12 -12.23 14.96
CA ASP A 243 8.33 -13.41 15.32
C ASP A 243 8.86 -14.67 14.64
N TRP A 244 9.53 -15.51 15.41
CA TRP A 244 10.13 -16.77 14.95
C TRP A 244 9.11 -17.90 14.76
N SER A 245 7.88 -17.75 15.24
CA SER A 245 6.82 -18.75 15.11
C SER A 245 6.14 -18.75 13.74
N LEU A 246 6.22 -17.66 12.99
CA LEU A 246 5.56 -17.53 11.69
C LEU A 246 6.19 -18.45 10.64
N SER A 247 5.37 -19.22 9.94
CA SER A 247 5.83 -19.96 8.76
C SER A 247 6.12 -19.02 7.58
N PRO A 248 6.92 -19.43 6.58
CA PRO A 248 7.17 -18.63 5.38
C PRO A 248 5.89 -18.22 4.65
N GLN A 249 4.89 -19.09 4.58
CA GLN A 249 3.59 -18.84 3.98
C GLN A 249 2.81 -17.79 4.74
N GLN A 250 2.81 -17.86 6.10
CA GLN A 250 2.17 -16.86 6.95
C GLN A 250 2.84 -15.48 6.80
N ILE A 251 4.17 -15.42 6.75
CA ILE A 251 4.93 -14.17 6.52
C ILE A 251 4.47 -13.51 5.22
N LEU A 252 4.39 -14.26 4.12
CA LEU A 252 3.94 -13.70 2.84
C LEU A 252 2.49 -13.27 2.88
N ALA A 253 1.59 -14.10 3.41
CA ALA A 253 0.15 -13.81 3.51
C ALA A 253 -0.12 -12.54 4.32
N LEU A 254 0.51 -12.40 5.49
CA LEU A 254 0.40 -11.21 6.34
C LEU A 254 0.97 -9.97 5.64
N TYR A 255 2.11 -10.09 4.93
CA TYR A 255 2.69 -8.95 4.23
C TYR A 255 1.80 -8.43 3.11
N HIS A 256 1.07 -9.29 2.41
CA HIS A 256 0.11 -8.87 1.38
C HIS A 256 -1.08 -8.10 1.96
N GLN A 257 -1.42 -8.30 3.25
CA GLN A 257 -2.49 -7.54 3.92
C GLN A 257 -2.15 -6.06 4.12
N LYS A 258 -0.88 -5.64 4.00
CA LYS A 258 -0.48 -4.22 4.06
C LYS A 258 -1.21 -3.35 3.02
N ASP A 259 -1.66 -3.94 1.91
CA ASP A 259 -2.39 -3.23 0.84
C ASP A 259 -3.72 -2.63 1.36
N GLU A 260 -4.24 -3.12 2.48
CA GLU A 260 -5.43 -2.58 3.13
C GLU A 260 -5.23 -1.13 3.62
N VAL A 261 -4.03 -0.79 4.12
CA VAL A 261 -3.67 0.59 4.49
C VAL A 261 -3.62 1.50 3.26
N GLU A 262 -3.08 1.01 2.15
CA GLU A 262 -3.03 1.77 0.89
C GLU A 262 -4.44 2.05 0.35
N LYS A 263 -5.38 1.09 0.49
CA LYS A 263 -6.79 1.27 0.15
C LYS A 263 -7.45 2.34 1.02
N CYS A 264 -7.21 2.33 2.34
CA CYS A 264 -7.68 3.38 3.26
C CYS A 264 -7.14 4.76 2.88
N ALA A 265 -5.85 4.87 2.59
CA ALA A 265 -5.24 6.12 2.15
C ALA A 265 -5.80 6.62 0.81
N ARG A 266 -6.17 5.71 -0.10
CA ARG A 266 -6.84 6.05 -1.36
C ARG A 266 -8.25 6.55 -1.11
N ILE A 267 -9.06 5.87 -0.28
CA ILE A 267 -10.41 6.31 0.09
C ILE A 267 -10.37 7.73 0.66
N SER A 268 -9.48 7.99 1.63
CA SER A 268 -9.29 9.33 2.21
C SER A 268 -9.01 10.40 1.15
N LYS A 269 -8.20 10.11 0.15
CA LYS A 269 -7.79 11.07 -0.87
C LYS A 269 -8.82 11.25 -1.99
N SER A 270 -9.44 10.17 -2.45
CA SER A 270 -10.33 10.16 -3.61
C SER A 270 -11.80 10.29 -3.24
N GLU A 271 -12.28 9.50 -2.29
CA GLU A 271 -13.70 9.47 -1.91
C GLU A 271 -14.03 10.61 -0.92
N LEU A 272 -13.21 10.76 0.12
CA LEU A 272 -13.39 11.76 1.16
C LEU A 272 -12.69 13.09 0.86
N GLN A 273 -11.99 13.18 -0.26
CA GLN A 273 -11.37 14.40 -0.82
C GLN A 273 -10.55 15.23 0.20
N VAL A 274 -9.84 14.55 1.11
CA VAL A 274 -9.04 15.22 2.15
C VAL A 274 -7.89 16.06 1.60
N SER A 275 -7.53 15.89 0.34
CA SER A 275 -6.43 16.61 -0.32
C SER A 275 -6.91 17.24 -1.64
N PRO A 276 -6.51 18.49 -1.98
CA PRO A 276 -5.58 19.36 -1.26
C PRO A 276 -6.19 20.04 -0.03
N ILE A 277 -5.36 20.32 0.99
CA ILE A 277 -5.78 21.02 2.21
C ILE A 277 -5.50 22.51 2.07
N TYR A 278 -6.54 23.35 2.25
CA TYR A 278 -6.47 24.81 2.18
C TYR A 278 -6.42 25.48 3.56
N LEU A 279 -6.45 24.69 4.63
CA LEU A 279 -6.36 25.19 6.01
C LEU A 279 -4.92 25.58 6.36
N HIS A 280 -4.76 26.63 7.19
CA HIS A 280 -3.46 27.18 7.54
C HIS A 280 -3.07 26.95 9.02
N LYS A 281 -4.06 26.80 9.92
CA LYS A 281 -3.83 26.53 11.35
C LYS A 281 -3.73 25.05 11.61
N ASP A 282 -2.71 24.63 12.37
CA ASP A 282 -2.43 23.22 12.64
C ASP A 282 -3.61 22.53 13.35
N GLU A 283 -4.26 23.22 14.31
CA GLU A 283 -5.45 22.72 15.03
C GLU A 283 -6.65 22.44 14.09
N ARG A 284 -6.84 23.31 13.09
CA ARG A 284 -7.90 23.11 12.10
C ARG A 284 -7.59 21.96 11.13
N ILE A 285 -6.33 21.76 10.80
CA ILE A 285 -5.87 20.63 10.00
C ILE A 285 -6.07 19.33 10.78
N GLU A 286 -5.71 19.30 12.08
CA GLU A 286 -5.97 18.16 12.95
C GLU A 286 -7.45 17.83 13.06
N ALA A 287 -8.29 18.83 13.34
CA ALA A 287 -9.75 18.66 13.42
C ALA A 287 -10.33 18.08 12.12
N MET A 288 -9.94 18.63 10.97
CA MET A 288 -10.37 18.13 9.66
C MET A 288 -9.93 16.69 9.43
N LEU A 289 -8.69 16.35 9.77
CA LEU A 289 -8.18 14.98 9.62
C LEU A 289 -8.86 14.02 10.61
N PHE A 290 -9.19 14.47 11.80
CA PHE A 290 -9.99 13.68 12.73
C PHE A 290 -11.38 13.35 12.17
N ILE A 291 -12.08 14.35 11.61
CA ILE A 291 -13.37 14.14 10.92
C ILE A 291 -13.20 13.17 9.74
N ASN A 292 -12.13 13.33 8.95
CA ASN A 292 -11.83 12.40 7.87
C ASN A 292 -11.59 10.96 8.38
N MET A 293 -10.94 10.79 9.55
CA MET A 293 -10.76 9.48 10.16
C MET A 293 -12.08 8.86 10.63
N LEU A 294 -12.99 9.67 11.20
CA LEU A 294 -14.34 9.19 11.55
C LEU A 294 -15.12 8.77 10.30
N ALA A 295 -15.06 9.56 9.24
CA ALA A 295 -15.68 9.20 7.96
C ALA A 295 -15.07 7.90 7.39
N LEU A 296 -13.75 7.75 7.41
CA LEU A 296 -13.07 6.54 6.96
C LEU A 296 -13.45 5.32 7.81
N LEU A 297 -13.56 5.50 9.13
CA LEU A 297 -14.03 4.45 10.02
C LEU A 297 -15.46 4.01 9.65
N THR A 298 -16.38 4.94 9.44
CA THR A 298 -17.76 4.66 9.01
C THR A 298 -17.76 3.88 7.68
N TYR A 299 -16.95 4.32 6.71
CA TYR A 299 -16.78 3.63 5.43
C TYR A 299 -16.34 2.18 5.59
N THR A 300 -15.31 1.95 6.39
CA THR A 300 -14.73 0.61 6.55
C THR A 300 -15.60 -0.32 7.37
N VAL A 301 -16.30 0.19 8.39
CA VAL A 301 -17.27 -0.57 9.17
C VAL A 301 -18.45 -1.00 8.30
N LEU A 302 -19.02 -0.09 7.52
CA LEU A 302 -20.14 -0.39 6.62
C LEU A 302 -19.75 -1.46 5.59
N GLU A 303 -18.59 -1.35 4.98
CA GLU A 303 -18.09 -2.34 4.02
C GLU A 303 -17.84 -3.72 4.68
N ARG A 304 -17.34 -3.72 5.92
CA ARG A 304 -17.15 -4.95 6.69
C ARG A 304 -18.47 -5.61 7.00
N GLN A 305 -19.48 -4.87 7.45
CA GLN A 305 -20.82 -5.38 7.72
C GLN A 305 -21.48 -5.93 6.44
N ALA A 306 -21.37 -5.22 5.32
CA ALA A 306 -21.87 -5.69 4.04
C ALA A 306 -21.25 -7.05 3.65
N ARG A 307 -19.93 -7.19 3.78
CA ARG A 307 -19.26 -8.48 3.51
C ARG A 307 -19.69 -9.60 4.44
N GLN A 308 -19.89 -9.32 5.72
CA GLN A 308 -20.38 -10.30 6.70
C GLN A 308 -21.81 -10.76 6.37
N SER A 309 -22.60 -9.90 5.76
CA SER A 309 -23.95 -10.22 5.26
C SER A 309 -23.97 -10.82 3.84
N GLY A 310 -22.79 -11.20 3.30
CA GLY A 310 -22.68 -11.84 1.97
C GLY A 310 -22.58 -10.86 0.79
N LEU A 311 -22.68 -9.53 1.02
CA LEU A 311 -22.57 -8.53 -0.03
C LEU A 311 -21.11 -8.16 -0.30
N GLN A 312 -20.61 -8.49 -1.48
CA GLN A 312 -19.26 -8.10 -1.94
C GLN A 312 -19.28 -6.71 -2.60
N MET A 313 -19.57 -5.68 -1.80
CA MET A 313 -19.68 -4.30 -2.28
C MET A 313 -18.69 -3.38 -1.60
N THR A 314 -18.23 -2.37 -2.35
CA THR A 314 -17.51 -1.22 -1.78
C THR A 314 -18.49 -0.25 -1.15
N THR A 315 -18.06 0.49 -0.13
CA THR A 315 -18.89 1.52 0.50
C THR A 315 -19.40 2.55 -0.49
N ARG A 316 -18.60 2.92 -1.50
CA ARG A 316 -19.04 3.81 -2.58
C ARG A 316 -20.28 3.25 -3.28
N ARG A 317 -20.27 1.96 -3.68
CA ARG A 317 -21.41 1.33 -4.33
C ARG A 317 -22.62 1.22 -3.39
N ILE A 318 -22.39 1.00 -2.09
CA ILE A 318 -23.45 1.02 -1.08
C ILE A 318 -24.11 2.40 -1.03
N ILE A 319 -23.33 3.47 -0.99
CA ILE A 319 -23.84 4.84 -0.98
C ILE A 319 -24.59 5.16 -2.27
N GLU A 320 -24.07 4.77 -3.43
CA GLU A 320 -24.72 4.94 -4.73
C GLU A 320 -26.10 4.23 -4.75
N LYS A 321 -26.18 3.01 -4.20
CA LYS A 321 -27.44 2.27 -4.05
C LYS A 321 -28.42 2.95 -3.09
N LEU A 322 -27.93 3.48 -1.96
CA LEU A 322 -28.76 4.23 -1.02
C LEU A 322 -29.24 5.57 -1.60
N ALA A 323 -28.41 6.25 -2.38
CA ALA A 323 -28.76 7.51 -3.03
C ALA A 323 -29.83 7.35 -4.12
N SER A 324 -30.03 6.13 -4.61
CA SER A 324 -31.11 5.81 -5.57
C SER A 324 -32.43 5.37 -4.91
N LEU A 325 -32.51 5.46 -3.58
CA LEU A 325 -33.76 5.17 -2.85
C LEU A 325 -34.66 6.40 -2.90
N ASP A 326 -35.87 6.22 -3.41
CA ASP A 326 -36.89 7.26 -3.43
C ASP A 326 -37.93 7.00 -2.32
N VAL A 327 -38.36 8.10 -1.71
CA VAL A 327 -39.45 8.12 -0.74
C VAL A 327 -40.59 8.93 -1.30
N VAL A 328 -41.76 8.32 -1.41
CA VAL A 328 -42.99 9.01 -1.84
C VAL A 328 -43.72 9.52 -0.60
N GLU A 329 -43.92 10.81 -0.52
CA GLU A 329 -44.76 11.45 0.49
C GLU A 329 -46.15 11.66 -0.09
N THR A 330 -47.16 11.02 0.51
CA THR A 330 -48.56 11.19 0.15
C THR A 330 -49.24 12.06 1.21
N HIS A 331 -49.78 13.20 0.78
CA HIS A 331 -50.64 14.03 1.64
C HIS A 331 -52.07 13.57 1.51
N CYS A 332 -52.65 13.11 2.60
CA CYS A 332 -54.06 12.70 2.63
C CYS A 332 -54.98 13.88 2.86
N LEU A 333 -56.26 13.75 2.44
CA LEU A 333 -57.28 14.80 2.58
C LEU A 333 -57.62 15.14 4.05
N ASP A 334 -57.34 14.23 4.97
CA ASP A 334 -57.50 14.42 6.41
C ASP A 334 -56.31 15.16 7.08
N GLY A 335 -55.32 15.65 6.27
CA GLY A 335 -54.11 16.33 6.72
C GLY A 335 -53.00 15.39 7.18
N SER A 336 -53.21 14.08 7.17
CA SER A 336 -52.16 13.11 7.50
C SER A 336 -51.15 13.00 6.36
N ARG A 337 -49.89 12.61 6.70
CA ARG A 337 -48.83 12.39 5.76
C ARG A 337 -48.42 10.92 5.81
N LEU A 338 -48.35 10.28 4.67
CA LEU A 338 -47.88 8.90 4.54
C LEU A 338 -46.59 8.87 3.75
N LEU A 339 -45.53 8.40 4.37
CA LEU A 339 -44.23 8.17 3.71
C LEU A 339 -44.12 6.72 3.29
N ARG A 340 -43.88 6.45 2.04
CA ARG A 340 -43.63 5.13 1.49
C ARG A 340 -42.29 5.08 0.76
N LEU A 341 -41.49 4.07 1.09
CA LEU A 341 -40.30 3.74 0.31
C LEU A 341 -40.75 3.11 -1.01
N VAL A 342 -40.19 3.54 -2.12
CA VAL A 342 -40.37 2.88 -3.43
C VAL A 342 -39.85 1.45 -3.35
N PRO A 343 -40.41 0.49 -4.11
CA PRO A 343 -39.92 -0.88 -4.11
C PRO A 343 -38.39 -0.95 -4.29
N VAL A 344 -37.73 -1.60 -3.36
CA VAL A 344 -36.25 -1.73 -3.30
C VAL A 344 -35.83 -3.02 -3.98
N ASP A 345 -34.63 -3.01 -4.57
CA ASP A 345 -34.01 -4.22 -5.08
C ASP A 345 -33.43 -5.08 -3.93
N GLU A 346 -33.03 -6.33 -4.23
CA GLU A 346 -32.48 -7.26 -3.23
C GLU A 346 -31.24 -6.71 -2.52
N GLU A 347 -30.32 -6.06 -3.26
CA GLU A 347 -29.11 -5.45 -2.70
C GLU A 347 -29.47 -4.30 -1.76
N GLN A 348 -30.42 -3.45 -2.14
CA GLN A 348 -30.91 -2.34 -1.30
C GLN A 348 -31.59 -2.86 -0.04
N ALA A 349 -32.39 -3.92 -0.13
CA ALA A 349 -33.04 -4.54 1.02
C ALA A 349 -32.02 -5.06 2.05
N VAL A 350 -30.97 -5.73 1.60
CA VAL A 350 -29.88 -6.19 2.48
C VAL A 350 -29.13 -5.02 3.11
N ILE A 351 -28.81 -3.97 2.35
CA ILE A 351 -28.14 -2.78 2.88
C ILE A 351 -29.00 -2.11 3.97
N LEU A 352 -30.31 -1.96 3.72
CA LEU A 352 -31.23 -1.38 4.70
C LEU A 352 -31.34 -2.23 5.97
N SER A 353 -31.33 -3.56 5.85
CA SER A 353 -31.34 -4.46 7.02
C SER A 353 -30.07 -4.32 7.86
N ILE A 354 -28.89 -4.19 7.22
CA ILE A 354 -27.60 -3.94 7.90
C ILE A 354 -27.67 -2.60 8.67
N LEU A 355 -28.14 -1.54 8.02
CA LEU A 355 -28.26 -0.22 8.66
C LEU A 355 -29.25 -0.25 9.84
N ALA A 356 -30.39 -0.92 9.70
CA ALA A 356 -31.37 -1.09 10.76
C ALA A 356 -30.76 -1.82 11.98
N GLN A 357 -30.00 -2.89 11.74
CA GLN A 357 -29.30 -3.63 12.80
C GLN A 357 -28.27 -2.76 13.51
N VAL A 358 -27.41 -2.05 12.76
CA VAL A 358 -26.40 -1.14 13.32
C VAL A 358 -27.03 -0.03 14.15
N LEU A 359 -28.13 0.56 13.69
CA LEU A 359 -28.85 1.61 14.43
C LEU A 359 -29.51 1.06 15.70
N SER A 360 -30.02 -0.18 15.67
CA SER A 360 -30.54 -0.87 16.84
C SER A 360 -29.47 -1.14 17.89
N ASP A 361 -28.31 -1.65 17.46
CA ASP A 361 -27.20 -2.02 18.35
C ASP A 361 -26.56 -0.78 19.02
N LEU A 362 -26.53 0.36 18.35
CA LEU A 362 -25.98 1.60 18.87
C LEU A 362 -26.83 2.25 19.96
N ARG A 363 -28.06 1.76 20.22
CA ARG A 363 -28.99 2.34 21.20
C ARG A 363 -29.03 3.88 21.11
N LEU A 364 -28.91 4.43 19.92
CA LEU A 364 -28.90 5.87 19.73
C LEU A 364 -30.17 6.46 20.31
N PRO A 365 -30.08 7.55 21.11
CA PRO A 365 -31.27 8.26 21.56
C PRO A 365 -32.11 8.60 20.33
N ARG A 366 -33.44 8.46 20.45
CA ARG A 366 -34.34 8.83 19.36
C ARG A 366 -34.11 10.27 18.98
N TRP A 367 -33.34 10.46 17.89
CA TRP A 367 -33.12 11.79 17.35
C TRP A 367 -34.46 12.29 16.82
N PRO A 368 -34.99 13.40 17.32
CA PRO A 368 -36.20 13.99 16.76
C PRO A 368 -35.85 14.52 15.36
N HIS A 369 -35.91 13.67 14.37
CA HIS A 369 -35.74 14.11 13.00
C HIS A 369 -37.07 14.67 12.50
N PRO A 370 -37.16 15.95 12.09
CA PRO A 370 -38.40 16.57 11.65
C PRO A 370 -39.03 15.91 10.42
N PHE A 371 -38.32 14.96 9.78
CA PHE A 371 -38.73 14.28 8.55
C PHE A 371 -38.94 12.77 8.71
N LEU A 372 -38.83 12.21 9.90
CA LEU A 372 -39.13 10.80 10.14
C LEU A 372 -40.27 10.72 11.22
N PRO A 373 -41.50 10.52 10.81
CA PRO A 373 -42.55 10.17 11.74
C PRO A 373 -42.26 8.82 12.41
N ASP A 374 -42.90 8.57 13.55
CA ASP A 374 -42.71 7.41 14.42
C ASP A 374 -42.42 6.09 13.68
N ARG A 375 -41.32 5.45 14.09
CA ARG A 375 -40.47 4.47 13.40
C ARG A 375 -41.09 3.14 12.95
N GLU A 376 -42.31 2.80 13.31
CA GLU A 376 -42.92 1.52 12.95
C GLU A 376 -43.25 1.38 11.44
N PRO A 377 -43.61 2.40 10.67
CA PRO A 377 -44.01 2.21 9.28
C PRO A 377 -42.91 1.82 8.31
N LEU A 378 -41.66 2.26 8.55
CA LEU A 378 -40.55 2.01 7.61
C LEU A 378 -40.07 0.55 7.64
N LEU A 379 -40.08 -0.09 8.82
CA LEU A 379 -39.69 -1.49 8.97
C LEU A 379 -40.75 -2.46 8.45
N LEU A 380 -42.03 -2.04 8.49
CA LEU A 380 -43.17 -2.84 7.98
C LEU A 380 -43.30 -2.80 6.45
N ALA A 381 -42.68 -1.82 5.78
CA ALA A 381 -42.76 -1.67 4.33
C ALA A 381 -41.68 -2.44 3.57
N LEU A 382 -40.75 -3.11 4.26
CA LEU A 382 -39.71 -3.93 3.61
C LEU A 382 -40.32 -5.29 3.16
N PRO A 383 -39.92 -5.78 1.96
CA PRO A 383 -40.48 -7.01 1.42
C PRO A 383 -40.13 -8.27 2.26
N PRO A 384 -40.95 -9.34 2.22
CA PRO A 384 -40.91 -10.50 3.12
C PRO A 384 -39.58 -11.26 3.31
N PRO A 385 -38.59 -11.29 2.39
CA PRO A 385 -37.41 -12.13 2.58
C PRO A 385 -36.54 -11.75 3.78
N TRP A 386 -36.56 -10.50 4.25
CA TRP A 386 -35.78 -10.10 5.39
C TRP A 386 -36.39 -10.47 6.75
N ARG A 387 -37.67 -10.86 6.76
CA ARG A 387 -38.33 -11.44 7.95
C ARG A 387 -37.88 -12.87 8.24
N ALA A 388 -37.32 -13.57 7.27
CA ALA A 388 -36.94 -14.98 7.39
C ALA A 388 -35.66 -15.25 8.19
N ASN A 389 -34.79 -14.22 8.41
CA ASN A 389 -33.51 -14.38 9.06
C ASN A 389 -33.46 -13.86 10.51
N THR A 390 -34.61 -13.58 11.14
CA THR A 390 -34.69 -13.22 12.56
C THR A 390 -35.38 -14.31 13.38
N THR A 391 -34.88 -15.54 13.30
CA THR A 391 -35.20 -16.57 14.30
C THR A 391 -33.91 -16.96 15.02
N PRO A 392 -33.97 -17.17 16.35
CA PRO A 392 -32.87 -17.15 17.30
C PRO A 392 -31.83 -18.21 17.11
#